data_57dff53b69cbc60e3edba186dde951d7
#
_entry.id   57dff53b69cbc60e3edba186dde951d7
#
_cell.length_a   1.000
_cell.length_b   1.000
_cell.length_c   1.000
_cell.angle_alpha   90.00
_cell.angle_beta   90.00
_cell.angle_gamma   90.00
#
_symmetry.space_group_name_H-M   'P 1'
#
loop_
_entity.id
_entity.type
_entity.pdbx_description
1 polymer ?
#
loop_
_entity_poly.entity_id
_entity_poly.type
_entity_poly.pdbx_seq_one_letter_code
_entity_poly.pdbx_strand_id
1 'polypeptide(L)'
;MSSRQIIVENLIKRYEGDFYAVNDVSFLVNAGEIFGFLGPNGAGKSTTITMLTTLSLPTSGKAHVGGFDVITQAQQVRRIAGVALQDIGLDPVMKSLELLTMQGQLFGMSRMDSIKRAKELLELVRLSEFTDRPVGKYSGGMRRRLDLAMALVHKPEILFLDEPTTGLDPASRRDVWAEVRRLNVEEGMTIFLTTQYLEEADELSDRIAIINAGKIAVEGQPAELKAGLGAESINVTFSDLPTAELARSALVDMVDRAQIDRKTLRLYLQKAAYAIPNVVNKLNELNLQPLSLTLTQPTLDDVFLQVTGQRFVDEKEETEEKAPAEAVA
;
A
#
# COMPACT_ATOMS: atom_id res chain seq x y z
N MET A 1 -22.25 5.09 -20.37
CA MET A 1 -21.75 5.55 -19.08
C MET A 1 -20.41 4.87 -18.90
N SER A 2 -19.34 5.61 -18.70
CA SER A 2 -18.02 5.04 -18.39
C SER A 2 -18.15 4.27 -17.07
N SER A 3 -17.76 3.01 -17.06
CA SER A 3 -17.74 2.21 -15.84
C SER A 3 -16.44 2.59 -15.14
N ARG A 4 -16.49 3.30 -14.01
CA ARG A 4 -15.29 3.67 -13.22
C ARG A 4 -14.63 2.45 -12.56
N GLN A 5 -14.72 1.27 -13.20
CA GLN A 5 -14.20 0.00 -12.70
C GLN A 5 -12.87 -0.37 -13.35
N ILE A 6 -12.09 -1.20 -12.65
CA ILE A 6 -10.92 -1.85 -13.21
C ILE A 6 -11.19 -3.36 -13.17
N ILE A 7 -11.09 -4.04 -14.31
CA ILE A 7 -11.30 -5.48 -14.43
C ILE A 7 -10.02 -6.10 -14.97
N VAL A 8 -9.48 -7.07 -14.26
CA VAL A 8 -8.25 -7.78 -14.62
C VAL A 8 -8.53 -9.28 -14.62
N GLU A 9 -8.20 -9.95 -15.73
CA GLU A 9 -8.45 -11.37 -15.93
C GLU A 9 -7.18 -12.07 -16.43
N ASN A 10 -6.65 -12.98 -15.61
CA ASN A 10 -5.50 -13.83 -15.89
C ASN A 10 -4.29 -13.05 -16.44
N LEU A 11 -4.01 -11.88 -15.87
CA LEU A 11 -2.98 -10.98 -16.33
C LEU A 11 -1.59 -11.56 -16.08
N ILE A 12 -0.75 -11.57 -17.12
CA ILE A 12 0.61 -12.09 -17.06
C ILE A 12 1.59 -11.06 -17.65
N LYS A 13 2.69 -10.86 -16.93
CA LYS A 13 3.88 -10.17 -17.45
C LYS A 13 5.11 -11.02 -17.23
N ARG A 14 5.69 -11.48 -18.35
CA ARG A 14 6.96 -12.21 -18.38
C ARG A 14 8.03 -11.34 -19.03
N TYR A 15 9.18 -11.27 -18.40
CA TYR A 15 10.39 -10.65 -18.94
C TYR A 15 11.38 -11.72 -19.46
N GLU A 16 12.49 -11.29 -20.01
CA GLU A 16 13.55 -12.19 -20.48
C GLU A 16 14.06 -13.10 -19.35
N GLY A 17 14.47 -14.34 -19.69
CA GLY A 17 14.94 -15.32 -18.69
C GLY A 17 13.84 -16.03 -17.92
N ASP A 18 12.61 -16.10 -18.46
CA ASP A 18 11.44 -16.77 -17.85
C ASP A 18 11.02 -16.19 -16.49
N PHE A 19 11.38 -14.93 -16.22
CA PHE A 19 10.95 -14.24 -15.01
C PHE A 19 9.52 -13.71 -15.16
N TYR A 20 8.61 -14.22 -14.31
CA TYR A 20 7.22 -13.76 -14.22
C TYR A 20 7.10 -12.68 -13.14
N ALA A 21 7.04 -11.42 -13.56
CA ALA A 21 6.78 -10.31 -12.62
C ALA A 21 5.31 -10.26 -12.19
N VAL A 22 4.38 -10.67 -13.08
CA VAL A 22 2.96 -10.86 -12.79
C VAL A 22 2.56 -12.20 -13.41
N ASN A 23 1.92 -13.07 -12.64
CA ASN A 23 1.66 -14.45 -13.01
C ASN A 23 0.23 -14.86 -12.64
N ASP A 24 -0.67 -14.77 -13.62
CA ASP A 24 -2.08 -15.18 -13.50
C ASP A 24 -2.86 -14.37 -12.45
N VAL A 25 -2.75 -13.04 -12.54
CA VAL A 25 -3.42 -12.12 -11.62
C VAL A 25 -4.81 -11.75 -12.14
N SER A 26 -5.83 -11.93 -11.30
CA SER A 26 -7.21 -11.55 -11.58
C SER A 26 -7.82 -10.84 -10.39
N PHE A 27 -8.45 -9.68 -10.62
CA PHE A 27 -9.18 -8.92 -9.61
C PHE A 27 -10.15 -7.92 -10.23
N LEU A 28 -11.07 -7.41 -9.41
CA LEU A 28 -12.04 -6.39 -9.76
C LEU A 28 -11.92 -5.21 -8.78
N VAL A 29 -11.81 -3.99 -9.29
CA VAL A 29 -11.97 -2.76 -8.51
C VAL A 29 -13.30 -2.13 -8.85
N ASN A 30 -14.14 -1.90 -7.84
CA ASN A 30 -15.46 -1.31 -8.04
C ASN A 30 -15.36 0.21 -8.23
N ALA A 31 -16.41 0.80 -8.84
CA ALA A 31 -16.49 2.24 -9.00
C ALA A 31 -16.55 2.94 -7.64
N GLY A 32 -15.70 3.96 -7.43
CA GLY A 32 -15.63 4.72 -6.19
C GLY A 32 -14.94 4.00 -5.03
N GLU A 33 -14.28 2.86 -5.28
CA GLU A 33 -13.54 2.09 -4.29
C GLU A 33 -12.07 2.57 -4.22
N ILE A 34 -11.50 2.57 -3.02
CA ILE A 34 -10.04 2.61 -2.83
C ILE A 34 -9.55 1.17 -2.70
N PHE A 35 -8.85 0.70 -3.72
CA PHE A 35 -8.30 -0.65 -3.76
C PHE A 35 -6.79 -0.63 -3.51
N GLY A 36 -6.35 -1.26 -2.43
CA GLY A 36 -4.96 -1.40 -2.06
C GLY A 36 -4.32 -2.66 -2.68
N PHE A 37 -3.18 -2.50 -3.34
CA PHE A 37 -2.39 -3.59 -3.89
C PHE A 37 -1.10 -3.72 -3.08
N LEU A 38 -1.15 -4.53 -2.03
CA LEU A 38 -0.13 -4.64 -0.99
C LEU A 38 0.86 -5.76 -1.29
N GLY A 39 2.15 -5.50 -1.13
CA GLY A 39 3.17 -6.55 -1.27
C GLY A 39 4.60 -6.03 -1.11
N PRO A 40 5.58 -6.91 -0.94
CA PRO A 40 6.99 -6.53 -0.81
C PRO A 40 7.55 -6.00 -2.13
N ASN A 41 8.77 -5.47 -2.06
CA ASN A 41 9.49 -5.05 -3.26
C ASN A 41 9.72 -6.25 -4.20
N GLY A 42 9.54 -6.01 -5.50
CA GLY A 42 9.63 -7.09 -6.51
C GLY A 42 8.41 -8.02 -6.61
N ALA A 43 7.36 -7.82 -5.81
CA ALA A 43 6.16 -8.66 -5.87
C ALA A 43 5.31 -8.51 -7.13
N GLY A 44 5.57 -7.48 -7.97
CA GLY A 44 4.83 -7.22 -9.20
C GLY A 44 3.88 -6.00 -9.16
N LYS A 45 3.89 -5.22 -8.08
CA LYS A 45 3.00 -4.05 -7.89
C LYS A 45 3.11 -3.01 -9.00
N SER A 46 4.28 -2.40 -9.16
CA SER A 46 4.52 -1.36 -10.18
C SER A 46 4.38 -1.90 -11.60
N THR A 47 4.75 -3.18 -11.83
CA THR A 47 4.51 -3.84 -13.11
C THR A 47 3.02 -3.93 -13.43
N THR A 48 2.18 -4.21 -12.46
CA THR A 48 0.72 -4.24 -12.63
C THR A 48 0.20 -2.85 -12.97
N ILE A 49 0.58 -1.81 -12.22
CA ILE A 49 0.21 -0.42 -12.54
C ILE A 49 0.64 -0.03 -13.96
N THR A 50 1.87 -0.32 -14.38
CA THR A 50 2.34 0.07 -15.71
C THR A 50 1.54 -0.59 -16.83
N MET A 51 1.05 -1.82 -16.65
CA MET A 51 0.15 -2.47 -17.60
C MET A 51 -1.24 -1.80 -17.62
N LEU A 52 -1.83 -1.53 -16.44
CA LEU A 52 -3.15 -0.90 -16.34
C LEU A 52 -3.16 0.53 -16.87
N THR A 53 -2.06 1.25 -16.70
CA THR A 53 -1.89 2.64 -17.20
C THR A 53 -1.36 2.71 -18.63
N THR A 54 -1.27 1.58 -19.32
CA THR A 54 -0.84 1.48 -20.72
C THR A 54 0.63 1.86 -21.01
N LEU A 55 1.46 1.90 -19.98
CA LEU A 55 2.91 2.15 -20.11
C LEU A 55 3.69 0.91 -20.51
N SER A 56 3.14 -0.28 -20.22
CA SER A 56 3.70 -1.57 -20.60
C SER A 56 2.61 -2.49 -21.14
N LEU A 57 2.92 -3.30 -22.14
CA LEU A 57 1.98 -4.29 -22.65
C LEU A 57 2.03 -5.57 -21.78
N PRO A 58 0.89 -6.17 -21.44
CA PRO A 58 0.86 -7.51 -20.86
C PRO A 58 1.38 -8.56 -21.83
N THR A 59 1.94 -9.64 -21.30
CA THR A 59 2.34 -10.80 -22.12
C THR A 59 1.11 -11.63 -22.53
N SER A 60 0.14 -11.75 -21.62
CA SER A 60 -1.17 -12.37 -21.86
C SER A 60 -2.18 -11.94 -20.79
N GLY A 61 -3.42 -12.39 -20.93
CA GLY A 61 -4.54 -11.97 -20.08
C GLY A 61 -5.26 -10.74 -20.64
N LYS A 62 -6.21 -10.21 -19.87
CA LYS A 62 -7.00 -9.05 -20.26
C LYS A 62 -7.07 -8.06 -19.11
N ALA A 63 -7.09 -6.77 -19.44
CA ALA A 63 -7.36 -5.71 -18.46
C ALA A 63 -8.21 -4.61 -19.10
N HIS A 64 -9.20 -4.16 -18.36
CA HIS A 64 -10.08 -3.05 -18.75
C HIS A 64 -10.07 -1.99 -17.64
N VAL A 65 -9.89 -0.75 -18.02
CA VAL A 65 -9.90 0.41 -17.14
C VAL A 65 -11.00 1.35 -17.60
N GLY A 66 -11.99 1.60 -16.73
CA GLY A 66 -13.14 2.42 -17.10
C GLY A 66 -13.98 1.86 -18.27
N GLY A 67 -13.94 0.54 -18.47
CA GLY A 67 -14.58 -0.13 -19.61
C GLY A 67 -13.77 -0.16 -20.89
N PHE A 68 -12.53 0.42 -20.92
CA PHE A 68 -11.64 0.44 -22.08
C PHE A 68 -10.54 -0.60 -21.92
N ASP A 69 -10.31 -1.38 -22.97
CA ASP A 69 -9.21 -2.34 -23.04
C ASP A 69 -7.84 -1.63 -23.08
N VAL A 70 -6.93 -2.05 -22.20
CA VAL A 70 -5.63 -1.37 -22.03
C VAL A 70 -4.69 -1.49 -23.23
N ILE A 71 -4.91 -2.45 -24.14
CA ILE A 71 -4.09 -2.66 -25.33
C ILE A 71 -4.69 -1.89 -26.51
N THR A 72 -5.94 -2.20 -26.84
CA THR A 72 -6.58 -1.72 -28.09
C THR A 72 -7.17 -0.32 -27.94
N GLN A 73 -7.46 0.12 -26.71
CA GLN A 73 -8.07 1.40 -26.40
C GLN A 73 -7.22 2.25 -25.42
N ALA A 74 -5.90 2.14 -25.52
CA ALA A 74 -4.95 2.79 -24.63
C ALA A 74 -5.13 4.32 -24.54
N GLN A 75 -5.52 4.97 -25.63
CA GLN A 75 -5.74 6.42 -25.64
C GLN A 75 -6.95 6.82 -24.82
N GLN A 76 -8.02 6.02 -24.81
CA GLN A 76 -9.20 6.22 -24.00
C GLN A 76 -8.87 6.04 -22.50
N VAL A 77 -8.11 4.99 -22.17
CA VAL A 77 -7.62 4.76 -20.81
C VAL A 77 -6.85 5.98 -20.30
N ARG A 78 -5.88 6.51 -21.07
CA ARG A 78 -5.08 7.68 -20.66
C ARG A 78 -5.89 8.95 -20.46
N ARG A 79 -7.05 9.08 -21.09
CA ARG A 79 -7.94 10.25 -20.92
C ARG A 79 -8.70 10.23 -19.61
N ILE A 80 -9.00 9.05 -19.07
CA ILE A 80 -9.80 8.87 -17.86
C ILE A 80 -8.97 8.50 -16.64
N ALA A 81 -7.70 8.15 -16.83
CA ALA A 81 -6.79 7.70 -15.78
C ALA A 81 -5.79 8.81 -15.41
N GLY A 82 -5.72 9.16 -14.13
CA GLY A 82 -4.62 9.91 -13.54
C GLY A 82 -3.57 8.96 -12.98
N VAL A 83 -2.30 9.29 -13.11
CA VAL A 83 -1.21 8.41 -12.69
C VAL A 83 -0.16 9.20 -11.94
N ALA A 84 0.16 8.79 -10.72
CA ALA A 84 1.32 9.26 -9.96
C ALA A 84 2.22 8.04 -9.68
N LEU A 85 3.36 7.97 -10.35
CA LEU A 85 4.31 6.87 -10.24
C LEU A 85 5.23 7.04 -9.04
N GLN A 86 6.00 6.01 -8.72
CA GLN A 86 6.98 6.03 -7.64
C GLN A 86 8.05 7.11 -7.86
N ASP A 87 8.61 7.18 -9.07
CA ASP A 87 9.55 8.22 -9.46
C ASP A 87 8.81 9.51 -9.85
N ILE A 88 9.07 10.57 -9.10
CA ILE A 88 8.46 11.88 -9.30
C ILE A 88 9.18 12.59 -10.44
N GLY A 89 8.57 12.60 -11.62
CA GLY A 89 9.12 13.23 -12.85
C GLY A 89 8.92 14.74 -12.93
N LEU A 90 9.06 15.49 -11.84
CA LEU A 90 8.88 16.94 -11.81
C LEU A 90 10.18 17.66 -12.17
N ASP A 91 10.14 18.62 -13.12
CA ASP A 91 11.28 19.47 -13.44
C ASP A 91 11.61 20.37 -12.23
N PRO A 92 12.82 20.25 -11.64
CA PRO A 92 13.19 20.97 -10.43
C PRO A 92 13.37 22.48 -10.66
N VAL A 93 13.56 22.94 -11.89
CA VAL A 93 13.78 24.36 -12.25
C VAL A 93 12.45 25.10 -12.40
N MET A 94 11.40 24.40 -12.84
CA MET A 94 10.09 24.98 -13.05
C MET A 94 9.36 25.28 -11.75
N LYS A 95 8.41 26.22 -11.83
CA LYS A 95 7.46 26.52 -10.75
C LYS A 95 6.23 25.61 -10.86
N SER A 96 5.56 25.32 -9.73
CA SER A 96 4.39 24.45 -9.71
C SER A 96 3.24 24.93 -10.60
N LEU A 97 2.98 26.25 -10.64
CA LEU A 97 1.95 26.81 -11.51
C LEU A 97 2.27 26.60 -13.00
N GLU A 98 3.55 26.72 -13.37
CA GLU A 98 4.02 26.51 -14.76
C GLU A 98 3.86 25.04 -15.17
N LEU A 99 4.28 24.11 -14.31
CA LEU A 99 4.15 22.67 -14.55
C LEU A 99 2.69 22.26 -14.75
N LEU A 100 1.81 22.64 -13.83
CA LEU A 100 0.38 22.33 -13.92
C LEU A 100 -0.28 22.97 -15.13
N THR A 101 0.11 24.21 -15.48
CA THR A 101 -0.41 24.90 -16.67
C THR A 101 0.03 24.18 -17.94
N MET A 102 1.31 23.80 -18.02
CA MET A 102 1.85 23.04 -19.15
C MET A 102 1.14 21.69 -19.30
N GLN A 103 0.95 20.98 -18.19
CA GLN A 103 0.24 19.70 -18.18
C GLN A 103 -1.19 19.84 -18.70
N GLY A 104 -1.93 20.89 -18.26
CA GLY A 104 -3.27 21.17 -18.77
C GLY A 104 -3.30 21.39 -20.29
N GLN A 105 -2.34 22.16 -20.80
CA GLN A 105 -2.21 22.39 -22.24
C GLN A 105 -1.88 21.11 -23.02
N LEU A 106 -1.07 20.19 -22.46
CA LEU A 106 -0.80 18.88 -23.07
C LEU A 106 -2.07 18.01 -23.17
N PHE A 107 -3.01 18.17 -22.24
CA PHE A 107 -4.33 17.56 -22.31
C PHE A 107 -5.34 18.32 -23.18
N GLY A 108 -4.90 19.38 -23.90
CA GLY A 108 -5.72 20.13 -24.84
C GLY A 108 -6.58 21.25 -24.22
N MET A 109 -6.34 21.61 -22.95
CA MET A 109 -7.00 22.76 -22.33
C MET A 109 -6.47 24.08 -22.88
N SER A 110 -7.32 25.12 -22.95
CA SER A 110 -6.84 26.47 -23.24
C SER A 110 -5.85 26.94 -22.16
N ARG A 111 -4.97 27.87 -22.49
CA ARG A 111 -4.03 28.43 -21.52
C ARG A 111 -4.75 29.03 -20.31
N MET A 112 -5.88 29.68 -20.53
CA MET A 112 -6.66 30.33 -19.47
C MET A 112 -7.30 29.26 -18.53
N ASP A 113 -7.89 28.22 -19.11
CA ASP A 113 -8.48 27.10 -18.35
C ASP A 113 -7.39 26.33 -17.60
N SER A 114 -6.22 26.12 -18.23
CA SER A 114 -5.08 25.46 -17.58
C SER A 114 -4.58 26.23 -16.36
N ILE A 115 -4.46 27.56 -16.44
CA ILE A 115 -4.06 28.42 -15.31
C ILE A 115 -5.12 28.38 -14.20
N LYS A 116 -6.41 28.45 -14.56
CA LYS A 116 -7.51 28.33 -13.60
C LYS A 116 -7.44 26.99 -12.88
N ARG A 117 -7.35 25.90 -13.64
CA ARG A 117 -7.25 24.54 -13.09
C ARG A 117 -6.00 24.34 -12.22
N ALA A 118 -4.87 24.88 -12.63
CA ALA A 118 -3.63 24.82 -11.86
C ALA A 118 -3.78 25.49 -10.48
N LYS A 119 -4.44 26.64 -10.39
CA LYS A 119 -4.70 27.32 -9.12
C LYS A 119 -5.64 26.52 -8.22
N GLU A 120 -6.74 25.97 -8.78
CA GLU A 120 -7.64 25.07 -8.05
C GLU A 120 -6.89 23.89 -7.46
N LEU A 121 -6.00 23.25 -8.24
CA LEU A 121 -5.22 22.10 -7.79
C LEU A 121 -4.17 22.48 -6.75
N LEU A 122 -3.50 23.64 -6.89
CA LEU A 122 -2.55 24.11 -5.89
C LEU A 122 -3.22 24.43 -4.54
N GLU A 123 -4.44 24.95 -4.58
CA GLU A 123 -5.25 25.14 -3.37
C GLU A 123 -5.62 23.79 -2.75
N LEU A 124 -6.10 22.86 -3.57
CA LEU A 124 -6.47 21.51 -3.19
C LEU A 124 -5.34 20.80 -2.44
N VAL A 125 -4.11 20.84 -2.96
CA VAL A 125 -2.95 20.19 -2.35
C VAL A 125 -2.18 21.08 -1.35
N ARG A 126 -2.75 22.24 -0.98
CA ARG A 126 -2.17 23.21 -0.02
C ARG A 126 -0.77 23.69 -0.40
N LEU A 127 -0.59 24.03 -1.67
CA LEU A 127 0.67 24.56 -2.21
C LEU A 127 0.54 25.99 -2.77
N SER A 128 -0.60 26.67 -2.57
CA SER A 128 -0.87 28.02 -3.11
C SER A 128 0.17 29.07 -2.71
N GLU A 129 0.69 29.01 -1.49
CA GLU A 129 1.70 29.95 -0.99
C GLU A 129 3.11 29.73 -1.58
N PHE A 130 3.34 28.60 -2.24
CA PHE A 130 4.65 28.20 -2.76
C PHE A 130 4.77 28.29 -4.28
N THR A 131 3.78 28.85 -4.96
CA THR A 131 3.68 28.91 -6.43
C THR A 131 4.87 29.56 -7.13
N ASP A 132 5.49 30.55 -6.49
CA ASP A 132 6.65 31.27 -7.03
C ASP A 132 8.00 30.61 -6.74
N ARG A 133 8.01 29.55 -5.94
CA ARG A 133 9.21 28.82 -5.55
C ARG A 133 9.50 27.70 -6.55
N PRO A 134 10.74 27.53 -7.06
CA PRO A 134 11.11 26.38 -7.89
C PRO A 134 10.86 25.04 -7.17
N VAL A 135 10.36 24.05 -7.90
CA VAL A 135 9.98 22.73 -7.35
C VAL A 135 11.17 22.00 -6.75
N GLY A 136 12.38 22.22 -7.25
CA GLY A 136 13.60 21.68 -6.66
C GLY A 136 13.85 22.10 -5.20
N LYS A 137 13.21 23.20 -4.74
CA LYS A 137 13.29 23.66 -3.34
C LYS A 137 12.12 23.14 -2.45
N TYR A 138 11.25 22.29 -2.99
CA TYR A 138 10.15 21.68 -2.25
C TYR A 138 10.67 20.52 -1.37
N SER A 139 10.01 20.31 -0.23
CA SER A 139 10.22 19.08 0.55
C SER A 139 9.71 17.85 -0.22
N GLY A 140 10.08 16.65 0.22
CA GLY A 140 9.56 15.40 -0.36
C GLY A 140 8.04 15.37 -0.38
N GLY A 141 7.41 15.68 0.75
CA GLY A 141 5.94 15.74 0.85
C GLY A 141 5.31 16.82 -0.05
N MET A 142 5.94 17.98 -0.22
CA MET A 142 5.46 18.99 -1.16
C MET A 142 5.55 18.53 -2.61
N ARG A 143 6.65 17.86 -2.99
CA ARG A 143 6.81 17.28 -4.33
C ARG A 143 5.76 16.22 -4.59
N ARG A 144 5.51 15.32 -3.64
CA ARG A 144 4.50 14.28 -3.78
C ARG A 144 3.09 14.83 -3.91
N ARG A 145 2.73 15.85 -3.14
CA ARG A 145 1.44 16.54 -3.29
C ARG A 145 1.30 17.24 -4.63
N LEU A 146 2.37 17.84 -5.16
CA LEU A 146 2.36 18.42 -6.50
C LEU A 146 2.21 17.35 -7.59
N ASP A 147 2.87 16.18 -7.44
CA ASP A 147 2.75 15.05 -8.35
C ASP A 147 1.30 14.52 -8.40
N LEU A 148 0.66 14.41 -7.23
CA LEU A 148 -0.77 14.10 -7.14
C LEU A 148 -1.62 15.15 -7.89
N ALA A 149 -1.33 16.44 -7.72
CA ALA A 149 -2.03 17.51 -8.45
C ALA A 149 -1.82 17.39 -9.97
N MET A 150 -0.62 17.02 -10.43
CA MET A 150 -0.33 16.78 -11.86
C MET A 150 -1.19 15.64 -12.42
N ALA A 151 -1.37 14.56 -11.66
CA ALA A 151 -2.22 13.43 -12.04
C ALA A 151 -3.72 13.82 -12.17
N LEU A 152 -4.15 14.87 -11.49
CA LEU A 152 -5.54 15.35 -11.44
C LEU A 152 -5.90 16.46 -12.44
N VAL A 153 -4.94 16.96 -13.23
CA VAL A 153 -5.14 18.12 -14.11
C VAL A 153 -6.32 17.94 -15.06
N HIS A 154 -6.41 16.81 -15.72
CA HIS A 154 -7.42 16.49 -16.73
C HIS A 154 -8.73 15.92 -16.17
N LYS A 155 -8.93 15.98 -14.85
CA LYS A 155 -10.11 15.47 -14.13
C LYS A 155 -10.36 13.98 -14.40
N PRO A 156 -9.42 13.11 -14.05
CA PRO A 156 -9.57 11.67 -14.28
C PRO A 156 -10.73 11.09 -13.48
N GLU A 157 -11.28 9.98 -13.95
CA GLU A 157 -12.31 9.20 -13.25
C GLU A 157 -11.68 8.12 -12.34
N ILE A 158 -10.46 7.70 -12.68
CA ILE A 158 -9.69 6.66 -11.98
C ILE A 158 -8.28 7.19 -11.70
N LEU A 159 -7.79 7.00 -10.48
CA LEU A 159 -6.47 7.44 -10.06
C LEU A 159 -5.60 6.23 -9.69
N PHE A 160 -4.42 6.15 -10.30
CA PHE A 160 -3.40 5.16 -9.99
C PHE A 160 -2.28 5.81 -9.19
N LEU A 161 -1.95 5.24 -8.03
CA LEU A 161 -0.91 5.72 -7.14
C LEU A 161 0.10 4.60 -6.88
N ASP A 162 1.32 4.77 -7.36
CA ASP A 162 2.39 3.80 -7.13
C ASP A 162 3.24 4.24 -5.93
N GLU A 163 3.06 3.55 -4.80
CA GLU A 163 3.73 3.81 -3.52
C GLU A 163 3.70 5.30 -3.10
N PRO A 164 2.49 5.89 -2.92
CA PRO A 164 2.32 7.35 -2.82
C PRO A 164 3.02 8.00 -1.63
N THR A 165 3.41 7.25 -0.60
CA THR A 165 4.01 7.82 0.61
C THR A 165 5.41 7.32 0.91
N THR A 166 6.03 6.57 -0.01
CA THR A 166 7.39 6.08 0.15
C THR A 166 8.38 7.23 0.31
N GLY A 167 9.25 7.13 1.31
CA GLY A 167 10.27 8.15 1.62
C GLY A 167 9.73 9.41 2.32
N LEU A 168 8.45 9.47 2.67
CA LEU A 168 7.88 10.60 3.41
C LEU A 168 7.95 10.37 4.93
N ASP A 169 8.05 11.48 5.66
CA ASP A 169 7.89 11.49 7.11
C ASP A 169 6.42 11.20 7.52
N PRO A 170 6.15 10.76 8.77
CA PRO A 170 4.81 10.37 9.21
C PRO A 170 3.75 11.48 9.10
N ALA A 171 4.13 12.75 9.23
CA ALA A 171 3.17 13.86 9.10
C ALA A 171 2.78 14.06 7.64
N SER A 172 3.78 14.07 6.73
CA SER A 172 3.56 14.16 5.29
C SER A 172 2.76 12.98 4.73
N ARG A 173 2.93 11.75 5.27
CA ARG A 173 2.10 10.59 4.89
C ARG A 173 0.63 10.84 5.19
N ARG A 174 0.32 11.27 6.42
CA ARG A 174 -1.07 11.56 6.82
C ARG A 174 -1.71 12.64 5.95
N ASP A 175 -0.95 13.67 5.55
CA ASP A 175 -1.46 14.70 4.65
C ASP A 175 -1.83 14.12 3.27
N VAL A 176 -1.00 13.21 2.71
CA VAL A 176 -1.30 12.53 1.45
C VAL A 176 -2.50 11.61 1.60
N TRP A 177 -2.59 10.83 2.69
CA TRP A 177 -3.74 9.94 2.96
C TRP A 177 -5.05 10.73 3.06
N ALA A 178 -5.05 11.83 3.80
CA ALA A 178 -6.23 12.70 3.91
C ALA A 178 -6.68 13.21 2.54
N GLU A 179 -5.74 13.58 1.66
CA GLU A 179 -6.05 14.05 0.33
C GLU A 179 -6.60 12.93 -0.57
N VAL A 180 -6.00 11.74 -0.53
CA VAL A 180 -6.49 10.55 -1.26
C VAL A 180 -7.91 10.19 -0.81
N ARG A 181 -8.17 10.13 0.50
CA ARG A 181 -9.50 9.85 1.04
C ARG A 181 -10.51 10.93 0.64
N ARG A 182 -10.11 12.20 0.65
CA ARG A 182 -10.97 13.31 0.24
C ARG A 182 -11.38 13.20 -1.23
N LEU A 183 -10.44 12.93 -2.13
CA LEU A 183 -10.72 12.71 -3.56
C LEU A 183 -11.71 11.56 -3.79
N ASN A 184 -11.56 10.47 -3.04
CA ASN A 184 -12.50 9.35 -3.12
C ASN A 184 -13.90 9.73 -2.65
N VAL A 185 -14.03 10.34 -1.46
CA VAL A 185 -15.33 10.63 -0.84
C VAL A 185 -16.06 11.79 -1.54
N GLU A 186 -15.35 12.89 -1.84
CA GLU A 186 -15.99 14.11 -2.39
C GLU A 186 -16.18 14.02 -3.91
N GLU A 187 -15.23 13.42 -4.64
CA GLU A 187 -15.28 13.36 -6.11
C GLU A 187 -15.80 12.00 -6.62
N GLY A 188 -16.03 11.03 -5.75
CA GLY A 188 -16.44 9.67 -6.11
C GLY A 188 -15.42 8.96 -6.98
N MET A 189 -14.13 9.27 -6.81
CA MET A 189 -13.04 8.78 -7.64
C MET A 189 -12.70 7.33 -7.28
N THR A 190 -12.50 6.47 -8.27
CA THR A 190 -11.95 5.14 -8.07
C THR A 190 -10.43 5.26 -7.94
N ILE A 191 -9.84 4.67 -6.89
CA ILE A 191 -8.42 4.78 -6.62
C ILE A 191 -7.81 3.38 -6.52
N PHE A 192 -6.78 3.13 -7.32
CA PHE A 192 -5.92 1.96 -7.24
C PHE A 192 -4.56 2.39 -6.71
N LEU A 193 -4.21 1.94 -5.51
CA LEU A 193 -2.91 2.27 -4.93
C LEU A 193 -2.08 1.01 -4.69
N THR A 194 -0.79 1.10 -4.99
CA THR A 194 0.17 0.10 -4.54
C THR A 194 0.88 0.60 -3.30
N THR A 195 1.23 -0.31 -2.42
CA THR A 195 2.02 0.03 -1.24
C THR A 195 2.81 -1.17 -0.73
N GLN A 196 3.91 -0.86 -0.06
CA GLN A 196 4.64 -1.79 0.79
C GLN A 196 4.40 -1.49 2.29
N TYR A 197 3.57 -0.52 2.65
CA TYR A 197 3.27 -0.18 4.03
C TYR A 197 1.91 -0.73 4.42
N LEU A 198 1.91 -1.65 5.39
CA LEU A 198 0.70 -2.28 5.92
C LEU A 198 -0.25 -1.26 6.54
N GLU A 199 0.30 -0.24 7.23
CA GLU A 199 -0.46 0.85 7.83
C GLU A 199 -1.22 1.67 6.77
N GLU A 200 -0.59 1.95 5.62
CA GLU A 200 -1.24 2.67 4.51
C GLU A 200 -2.38 1.86 3.90
N ALA A 201 -2.16 0.55 3.68
CA ALA A 201 -3.20 -0.34 3.17
C ALA A 201 -4.40 -0.43 4.14
N ASP A 202 -4.13 -0.53 5.45
CA ASP A 202 -5.16 -0.64 6.49
C ASP A 202 -5.98 0.65 6.65
N GLU A 203 -5.33 1.82 6.56
CA GLU A 203 -5.97 3.12 6.77
C GLU A 203 -6.76 3.59 5.55
N LEU A 204 -6.25 3.34 4.34
CA LEU A 204 -6.82 3.92 3.13
C LEU A 204 -7.76 2.98 2.38
N SER A 205 -7.51 1.67 2.39
CA SER A 205 -8.17 0.80 1.42
C SER A 205 -9.51 0.28 1.93
N ASP A 206 -10.52 0.30 1.05
CA ASP A 206 -11.79 -0.37 1.30
C ASP A 206 -11.65 -1.88 1.11
N ARG A 207 -10.86 -2.30 0.12
CA ARG A 207 -10.41 -3.68 -0.11
C ARG A 207 -8.94 -3.70 -0.48
N ILE A 208 -8.27 -4.79 -0.14
CA ILE A 208 -6.87 -5.03 -0.48
C ILE A 208 -6.71 -6.36 -1.19
N ALA A 209 -5.74 -6.43 -2.09
CA ALA A 209 -5.16 -7.67 -2.57
C ALA A 209 -3.70 -7.74 -2.12
N ILE A 210 -3.32 -8.82 -1.45
CA ILE A 210 -1.93 -9.10 -1.09
C ILE A 210 -1.29 -9.86 -2.24
N ILE A 211 -0.28 -9.23 -2.86
CA ILE A 211 0.50 -9.85 -3.94
C ILE A 211 1.86 -10.31 -3.39
N ASN A 212 2.25 -11.54 -3.75
CA ASN A 212 3.57 -12.08 -3.47
C ASN A 212 4.07 -12.92 -4.65
N ALA A 213 5.32 -12.72 -5.05
CA ALA A 213 5.94 -13.44 -6.18
C ALA A 213 5.06 -13.46 -7.45
N GLY A 214 4.47 -12.31 -7.79
CA GLY A 214 3.64 -12.13 -8.98
C GLY A 214 2.23 -12.71 -8.90
N LYS A 215 1.76 -13.22 -7.75
CA LYS A 215 0.44 -13.82 -7.57
C LYS A 215 -0.33 -13.16 -6.42
N ILE A 216 -1.65 -13.07 -6.56
CA ILE A 216 -2.50 -12.67 -5.44
C ILE A 216 -2.59 -13.84 -4.46
N ALA A 217 -2.18 -13.60 -3.21
CA ALA A 217 -2.24 -14.57 -2.12
C ALA A 217 -3.60 -14.56 -1.42
N VAL A 218 -4.17 -13.36 -1.22
CA VAL A 218 -5.50 -13.16 -0.62
C VAL A 218 -6.05 -11.80 -1.05
N GLU A 219 -7.38 -11.69 -1.10
CA GLU A 219 -8.12 -10.46 -1.37
C GLU A 219 -9.32 -10.34 -0.43
N GLY A 220 -9.61 -9.14 0.07
CA GLY A 220 -10.75 -8.88 0.95
C GLY A 220 -10.69 -7.50 1.61
N GLN A 221 -11.68 -7.18 2.43
CA GLN A 221 -11.64 -6.00 3.28
C GLN A 221 -10.58 -6.17 4.39
N PRO A 222 -9.78 -5.16 4.73
CA PRO A 222 -8.77 -5.27 5.79
C PRO A 222 -9.33 -5.83 7.10
N ALA A 223 -10.51 -5.36 7.51
CA ALA A 223 -11.17 -5.82 8.73
C ALA A 223 -11.56 -7.32 8.66
N GLU A 224 -12.07 -7.79 7.52
CA GLU A 224 -12.45 -9.20 7.31
C GLU A 224 -11.23 -10.11 7.30
N LEU A 225 -10.16 -9.68 6.62
CA LEU A 225 -8.91 -10.45 6.55
C LEU A 225 -8.28 -10.59 7.93
N LYS A 226 -8.27 -9.52 8.73
CA LYS A 226 -7.80 -9.55 10.13
C LYS A 226 -8.68 -10.45 10.99
N ALA A 227 -10.00 -10.35 10.87
CA ALA A 227 -10.94 -11.18 11.63
C ALA A 227 -10.83 -12.68 11.29
N GLY A 228 -10.46 -13.02 10.05
CA GLY A 228 -10.24 -14.40 9.60
C GLY A 228 -9.06 -15.10 10.30
N LEU A 229 -8.16 -14.35 10.94
CA LEU A 229 -7.04 -14.89 11.74
C LEU A 229 -7.44 -15.34 13.15
N GLY A 230 -8.66 -15.01 13.61
CA GLY A 230 -9.07 -15.10 15.00
C GLY A 230 -9.08 -13.71 15.65
N ALA A 231 -9.97 -13.50 16.61
CA ALA A 231 -10.35 -12.14 17.00
C ALA A 231 -9.26 -11.34 17.74
N GLU A 232 -8.33 -11.97 18.44
CA GLU A 232 -7.34 -11.28 19.29
C GLU A 232 -6.11 -12.16 19.47
N SER A 233 -4.97 -11.55 19.81
CA SER A 233 -3.77 -12.31 20.19
C SER A 233 -3.18 -11.83 21.51
N ILE A 234 -2.67 -12.76 22.30
CA ILE A 234 -1.83 -12.47 23.48
C ILE A 234 -0.39 -12.64 23.04
N ASN A 235 0.38 -11.56 23.06
CA ASN A 235 1.81 -11.60 22.82
C ASN A 235 2.55 -11.69 24.14
N VAL A 236 3.34 -12.73 24.32
CA VAL A 236 4.13 -13.00 25.52
C VAL A 236 5.60 -13.00 25.15
N THR A 237 6.37 -12.02 25.59
CA THR A 237 7.81 -11.91 25.28
C THR A 237 8.62 -12.49 26.42
N PHE A 238 9.59 -13.35 26.10
CA PHE A 238 10.51 -13.98 27.05
C PHE A 238 11.95 -13.44 26.90
N SER A 239 12.83 -13.83 27.82
CA SER A 239 14.26 -13.48 27.75
C SER A 239 14.98 -14.13 26.55
N ASP A 240 14.57 -15.32 26.18
CA ASP A 240 15.22 -16.15 25.17
C ASP A 240 14.22 -17.07 24.42
N LEU A 241 14.67 -17.61 23.29
CA LEU A 241 13.87 -18.49 22.43
C LEU A 241 13.53 -19.83 23.11
N PRO A 242 14.45 -20.54 23.82
CA PRO A 242 14.12 -21.80 24.50
C PRO A 242 12.96 -21.65 25.48
N THR A 243 12.93 -20.57 26.27
CA THR A 243 11.83 -20.26 27.21
C THR A 243 10.51 -20.03 26.45
N ALA A 244 10.53 -19.33 25.32
CA ALA A 244 9.36 -19.15 24.47
C ALA A 244 8.83 -20.47 23.89
N GLU A 245 9.71 -21.41 23.51
CA GLU A 245 9.35 -22.73 23.00
C GLU A 245 8.70 -23.62 24.09
N LEU A 246 9.23 -23.59 25.30
CA LEU A 246 8.62 -24.27 26.45
C LEU A 246 7.22 -23.71 26.73
N ALA A 247 7.07 -22.40 26.75
CA ALA A 247 5.77 -21.75 26.94
C ALA A 247 4.78 -22.13 25.82
N ARG A 248 5.22 -22.17 24.56
CA ARG A 248 4.39 -22.61 23.44
C ARG A 248 3.87 -24.03 23.65
N SER A 249 4.76 -24.96 24.00
CA SER A 249 4.40 -26.33 24.22
C SER A 249 3.39 -26.52 25.35
N ALA A 250 3.44 -25.65 26.37
CA ALA A 250 2.54 -25.72 27.52
C ALA A 250 1.17 -25.03 27.28
N LEU A 251 1.08 -24.13 26.32
CA LEU A 251 -0.11 -23.31 26.06
C LEU A 251 -0.83 -23.69 24.75
N VAL A 252 -0.24 -24.53 23.89
CA VAL A 252 -0.80 -24.87 22.57
C VAL A 252 -2.21 -25.45 22.64
N ASP A 253 -2.51 -26.25 23.66
CA ASP A 253 -3.83 -26.89 23.85
C ASP A 253 -4.90 -25.91 24.39
N MET A 254 -4.52 -24.71 24.82
CA MET A 254 -5.41 -23.71 25.40
C MET A 254 -5.82 -22.63 24.41
N VAL A 255 -5.27 -22.64 23.19
CA VAL A 255 -5.41 -21.59 22.19
C VAL A 255 -5.71 -22.18 20.82
N ASP A 256 -6.34 -21.39 19.95
CA ASP A 256 -6.66 -21.83 18.58
C ASP A 256 -5.38 -22.02 17.76
N ARG A 257 -4.39 -21.17 18.00
CA ARG A 257 -3.09 -21.21 17.31
C ARG A 257 -2.00 -20.54 18.16
N ALA A 258 -0.77 -21.07 18.11
CA ALA A 258 0.40 -20.50 18.77
C ALA A 258 1.57 -20.38 17.77
N GLN A 259 2.17 -19.20 17.68
CA GLN A 259 3.35 -18.90 16.84
C GLN A 259 4.44 -18.27 17.69
N ILE A 260 5.70 -18.60 17.36
CA ILE A 260 6.87 -17.93 17.92
C ILE A 260 7.52 -17.06 16.87
N ASP A 261 7.86 -15.86 17.29
CA ASP A 261 8.62 -14.91 16.54
C ASP A 261 9.77 -14.41 17.41
N ARG A 262 10.99 -14.81 17.05
CA ARG A 262 12.20 -14.59 17.84
C ARG A 262 11.99 -15.11 19.28
N LYS A 263 11.71 -14.26 20.23
CA LYS A 263 11.45 -14.58 21.64
C LYS A 263 10.04 -14.20 22.12
N THR A 264 9.15 -13.83 21.18
CA THR A 264 7.76 -13.48 21.47
C THR A 264 6.85 -14.64 21.03
N LEU A 265 6.09 -15.19 21.96
CA LEU A 265 5.03 -16.16 21.72
C LEU A 265 3.73 -15.42 21.47
N ARG A 266 3.12 -15.62 20.29
CA ARG A 266 1.81 -15.10 19.93
C ARG A 266 0.77 -16.20 20.04
N LEU A 267 -0.22 -15.97 20.88
CA LEU A 267 -1.33 -16.89 21.15
C LEU A 267 -2.60 -16.29 20.55
N TYR A 268 -3.14 -16.94 19.53
CA TYR A 268 -4.36 -16.52 18.85
C TYR A 268 -5.55 -17.27 19.43
N LEU A 269 -6.60 -16.54 19.83
CA LEU A 269 -7.81 -17.13 20.38
C LEU A 269 -8.99 -16.14 20.32
N GLN A 270 -10.20 -16.68 20.21
CA GLN A 270 -11.41 -15.87 20.37
C GLN A 270 -11.52 -15.39 21.82
N LYS A 271 -11.70 -14.08 22.04
CA LYS A 271 -11.79 -13.47 23.37
C LYS A 271 -10.50 -13.61 24.21
N ALA A 272 -9.37 -13.24 23.63
CA ALA A 272 -8.06 -13.34 24.28
C ALA A 272 -7.98 -12.60 25.64
N ALA A 273 -8.70 -11.49 25.79
CA ALA A 273 -8.76 -10.77 27.04
C ALA A 273 -9.20 -11.66 28.21
N TYR A 274 -10.18 -12.53 28.01
CA TYR A 274 -10.66 -13.48 29.04
C TYR A 274 -9.70 -14.64 29.29
N ALA A 275 -8.83 -14.95 28.37
CA ALA A 275 -7.87 -16.03 28.49
C ALA A 275 -6.58 -15.61 29.24
N ILE A 276 -6.30 -14.30 29.33
CA ILE A 276 -5.09 -13.77 29.99
C ILE A 276 -4.86 -14.38 31.39
N PRO A 277 -5.85 -14.43 32.30
CA PRO A 277 -5.64 -15.04 33.62
C PRO A 277 -5.19 -16.49 33.56
N ASN A 278 -5.76 -17.29 32.65
CA ASN A 278 -5.42 -18.70 32.50
C ASN A 278 -4.00 -18.87 31.93
N VAL A 279 -3.62 -18.04 30.96
CA VAL A 279 -2.26 -18.02 30.38
C VAL A 279 -1.24 -17.67 31.45
N VAL A 280 -1.49 -16.61 32.25
CA VAL A 280 -0.59 -16.18 33.32
C VAL A 280 -0.47 -17.27 34.40
N ASN A 281 -1.57 -17.86 34.83
CA ASN A 281 -1.53 -18.96 35.82
C ASN A 281 -0.70 -20.14 35.32
N LYS A 282 -0.89 -20.54 34.04
CA LYS A 282 -0.14 -21.65 33.47
C LYS A 282 1.36 -21.36 33.37
N LEU A 283 1.75 -20.15 33.00
CA LEU A 283 3.15 -19.72 32.98
C LEU A 283 3.76 -19.72 34.39
N ASN A 284 3.00 -19.27 35.40
CA ASN A 284 3.44 -19.27 36.80
C ASN A 284 3.64 -20.70 37.35
N GLU A 285 2.73 -21.63 37.01
CA GLU A 285 2.88 -23.05 37.39
C GLU A 285 4.20 -23.65 36.90
N LEU A 286 4.68 -23.19 35.76
CA LEU A 286 5.91 -23.69 35.11
C LEU A 286 7.14 -22.84 35.46
N ASN A 287 7.00 -21.81 36.34
CA ASN A 287 8.04 -20.83 36.67
C ASN A 287 8.61 -20.10 35.42
N LEU A 288 7.78 -19.94 34.35
CA LEU A 288 8.14 -19.20 33.17
C LEU A 288 7.72 -17.73 33.33
N GLN A 289 8.68 -16.84 33.61
CA GLN A 289 8.42 -15.42 33.80
C GLN A 289 8.53 -14.65 32.47
N PRO A 290 7.42 -14.07 31.94
CA PRO A 290 7.48 -13.22 30.77
C PRO A 290 8.06 -11.85 31.10
N LEU A 291 8.81 -11.27 30.16
CA LEU A 291 9.24 -9.87 30.22
C LEU A 291 8.09 -8.90 29.97
N SER A 292 7.17 -9.28 29.07
CA SER A 292 5.96 -8.51 28.81
C SER A 292 4.82 -9.43 28.33
N LEU A 293 3.59 -8.99 28.59
CA LEU A 293 2.38 -9.58 28.07
C LEU A 293 1.49 -8.44 27.56
N THR A 294 1.12 -8.51 26.27
CA THR A 294 0.26 -7.51 25.62
C THR A 294 -0.87 -8.20 24.87
N LEU A 295 -2.05 -7.60 24.96
CA LEU A 295 -3.19 -7.97 24.13
C LEU A 295 -3.13 -7.15 22.84
N THR A 296 -3.18 -7.83 21.69
CA THR A 296 -3.19 -7.15 20.40
C THR A 296 -4.29 -7.72 19.51
N GLN A 297 -4.91 -6.84 18.72
CA GLN A 297 -5.78 -7.27 17.65
C GLN A 297 -4.91 -7.74 16.47
N PRO A 298 -5.39 -8.69 15.65
CA PRO A 298 -4.69 -9.11 14.46
C PRO A 298 -4.39 -7.92 13.54
N THR A 299 -3.20 -7.91 12.99
CA THR A 299 -2.73 -6.88 12.06
C THR A 299 -2.68 -7.44 10.64
N LEU A 300 -2.53 -6.57 9.64
CA LEU A 300 -2.27 -7.02 8.27
C LEU A 300 -0.90 -7.73 8.14
N ASP A 301 0.06 -7.47 9.04
CA ASP A 301 1.32 -8.22 9.11
C ASP A 301 1.07 -9.70 9.46
N ASP A 302 0.16 -9.94 10.39
CA ASP A 302 -0.24 -11.31 10.75
C ASP A 302 -0.95 -12.01 9.58
N VAL A 303 -1.79 -11.28 8.82
CA VAL A 303 -2.42 -11.79 7.58
C VAL A 303 -1.35 -12.16 6.56
N PHE A 304 -0.42 -11.23 6.30
CA PHE A 304 0.66 -11.44 5.35
C PHE A 304 1.52 -12.66 5.70
N LEU A 305 1.93 -12.76 6.97
CA LEU A 305 2.70 -13.90 7.48
C LEU A 305 1.94 -15.23 7.30
N GLN A 306 0.63 -15.24 7.55
CA GLN A 306 -0.16 -16.47 7.39
C GLN A 306 -0.26 -16.92 5.94
N VAL A 307 -0.47 -15.99 4.99
CA VAL A 307 -0.73 -16.36 3.59
C VAL A 307 0.55 -16.59 2.78
N THR A 308 1.67 -15.97 3.20
CA THR A 308 2.95 -16.07 2.48
C THR A 308 3.98 -16.95 3.18
N GLY A 309 3.80 -17.22 4.46
CA GLY A 309 4.78 -17.94 5.30
C GLY A 309 6.00 -17.09 5.68
N GLN A 310 6.05 -15.83 5.30
CA GLN A 310 7.16 -14.90 5.53
C GLN A 310 6.63 -13.63 6.20
N ARG A 311 7.47 -12.98 7.03
CA ARG A 311 7.15 -11.65 7.55
C ARG A 311 7.26 -10.60 6.46
N PHE A 312 6.45 -9.58 6.60
CA PHE A 312 6.60 -8.38 5.81
C PHE A 312 7.84 -7.63 6.32
N VAL A 313 8.90 -7.55 5.51
CA VAL A 313 10.13 -6.85 5.87
C VAL A 313 10.04 -5.42 5.35
N ASP A 314 9.92 -4.45 6.24
CA ASP A 314 10.03 -3.03 5.90
C ASP A 314 11.50 -2.67 5.60
N GLU A 315 11.75 -1.85 4.59
CA GLU A 315 13.11 -1.40 4.20
C GLU A 315 13.96 -0.80 5.34
N LYS A 316 13.31 -0.36 6.43
CA LYS A 316 14.01 0.15 7.61
C LYS A 316 14.74 -0.94 8.39
N GLU A 317 14.21 -2.16 8.43
CA GLU A 317 14.85 -3.28 9.12
C GLU A 317 16.04 -3.84 8.30
N GLU A 318 16.00 -3.80 6.97
CA GLU A 318 17.11 -4.21 6.12
C GLU A 318 18.35 -3.29 6.23
N THR A 319 18.14 -2.01 6.54
CA THR A 319 19.23 -1.03 6.67
C THR A 319 19.93 -1.15 8.04
N GLU A 320 19.23 -1.53 9.09
CA GLU A 320 19.81 -1.76 10.42
C GLU A 320 20.56 -3.10 10.52
N GLU A 321 20.13 -4.15 9.80
CA GLU A 321 20.84 -5.45 9.76
C GLU A 321 22.13 -5.39 8.90
N LYS A 322 22.23 -4.45 7.95
CA LYS A 322 23.41 -4.27 7.07
C LYS A 322 24.40 -3.23 7.55
N ALA A 323 24.18 -2.57 8.70
CA ALA A 323 25.18 -1.70 9.29
C ALA A 323 26.34 -2.55 9.85
N PRO A 324 27.59 -2.43 9.34
CA PRO A 324 28.69 -3.21 9.85
C PRO A 324 28.98 -2.79 11.28
N ALA A 325 29.22 -3.77 12.14
CA ALA A 325 29.71 -3.60 13.50
C ALA A 325 31.19 -3.13 13.53
N GLU A 326 31.49 -2.02 12.85
CA GLU A 326 32.80 -1.37 12.82
C GLU A 326 32.62 0.10 13.17
N ALA A 327 32.56 0.40 14.46
CA ALA A 327 33.02 1.65 15.07
C ALA A 327 32.93 1.59 16.60
N VAL A 328 33.64 0.65 17.24
CA VAL A 328 34.09 0.84 18.61
C VAL A 328 35.52 0.23 18.69
N ALA A 329 36.50 1.03 18.42
CA ALA A 329 37.88 0.84 18.87
C ALA A 329 38.51 2.23 19.08
#